data_371637eca1110d7bf136bb50e8a521e5
#
_entry.id   371637eca1110d7bf136bb50e8a521e5
#
_cell.length_a   1.000
_cell.length_b   1.000
_cell.length_c   1.000
_cell.angle_alpha   90.00
_cell.angle_beta   90.00
_cell.angle_gamma   90.00
#
_symmetry.space_group_name_H-M   'P 1'
#
loop_
_entity.id
_entity.type
_entity.pdbx_description
1 polymer ?
#
loop_
_entity_poly.entity_id
_entity_poly.type
_entity_poly.pdbx_seq_one_letter_code
_entity_poly.pdbx_strand_id
1 'polypeptide(L)'
;MWDWRVKVHIDYREKYIKEYFEKNRDFENIVETKNLEIGDIIIYINEKPTILIERKTVKDLASSITDGRLREQKFRISASSIPKEKIIYLIEGELDEKLYGRVDKKTLQGSLINTMIRDDYKVYRTKDPKESVYFLVRLINKIRNDKSKLIKIENVKEEDKIR
;
A
#
# COMPACT_ATOMS: atom_id res chain seq x y z
N MET A 1 -17.81 21.67 10.20
CA MET A 1 -17.66 20.22 10.36
C MET A 1 -17.09 19.60 9.11
N TRP A 2 -16.18 18.69 9.24
CA TRP A 2 -15.52 18.09 8.11
C TRP A 2 -16.34 16.94 7.54
N ASP A 3 -16.59 16.97 6.24
CA ASP A 3 -17.16 15.86 5.51
C ASP A 3 -16.01 14.96 5.07
N TRP A 4 -15.73 13.94 5.86
CA TRP A 4 -14.59 13.04 5.66
C TRP A 4 -14.93 11.99 4.62
N ARG A 5 -14.44 12.19 3.41
CA ARG A 5 -14.72 11.27 2.31
C ARG A 5 -13.53 10.38 2.02
N VAL A 6 -13.77 9.09 2.00
CA VAL A 6 -12.76 8.09 1.69
C VAL A 6 -13.08 7.46 0.35
N LYS A 7 -12.10 7.41 -0.54
CA LYS A 7 -12.17 6.68 -1.79
C LYS A 7 -10.94 5.80 -1.90
N VAL A 8 -11.09 4.64 -2.53
CA VAL A 8 -10.00 3.68 -2.69
C VAL A 8 -9.91 3.28 -4.15
N HIS A 9 -8.75 3.46 -4.74
CA HIS A 9 -8.48 3.00 -6.10
C HIS A 9 -7.63 1.75 -6.03
N ILE A 10 -8.08 0.68 -6.68
CA ILE A 10 -7.36 -0.58 -6.78
C ILE A 10 -6.96 -0.77 -8.24
N ASP A 11 -5.70 -1.08 -8.47
CA ASP A 11 -5.22 -1.33 -9.83
C ASP A 11 -5.91 -2.56 -10.40
N TYR A 12 -6.32 -2.48 -11.66
CA TYR A 12 -7.10 -3.53 -12.31
C TYR A 12 -6.35 -4.86 -12.39
N ARG A 13 -5.02 -4.85 -12.29
CA ARG A 13 -4.20 -6.07 -12.31
C ARG A 13 -4.27 -6.87 -11.02
N GLU A 14 -4.74 -6.24 -9.94
CA GLU A 14 -4.95 -6.90 -8.64
C GLU A 14 -6.27 -7.68 -8.64
N LYS A 15 -6.32 -8.77 -9.38
CA LYS A 15 -7.56 -9.52 -9.64
C LYS A 15 -8.24 -10.06 -8.39
N TYR A 16 -7.48 -10.66 -7.50
CA TYR A 16 -8.04 -11.26 -6.28
C TYR A 16 -8.66 -10.19 -5.38
N ILE A 17 -7.92 -9.12 -5.14
CA ILE A 17 -8.37 -8.01 -4.29
C ILE A 17 -9.58 -7.33 -4.92
N LYS A 18 -9.50 -7.03 -6.20
CA LYS A 18 -10.57 -6.40 -6.95
C LYS A 18 -11.88 -7.20 -6.85
N GLU A 19 -11.81 -8.51 -7.06
CA GLU A 19 -13.00 -9.37 -6.99
C GLU A 19 -13.65 -9.33 -5.61
N TYR A 20 -12.86 -9.36 -4.57
CA TYR A 20 -13.39 -9.29 -3.20
C TYR A 20 -14.20 -8.02 -2.99
N PHE A 21 -13.63 -6.87 -3.36
CA PHE A 21 -14.31 -5.59 -3.13
C PHE A 21 -15.50 -5.38 -4.05
N GLU A 22 -15.46 -5.88 -5.26
CA GLU A 22 -16.62 -5.81 -6.18
C GLU A 22 -17.82 -6.60 -5.67
N LYS A 23 -17.58 -7.68 -4.95
CA LYS A 23 -18.64 -8.52 -4.39
C LYS A 23 -19.17 -8.04 -3.04
N ASN A 24 -18.52 -7.06 -2.44
CA ASN A 24 -18.86 -6.59 -1.11
C ASN A 24 -19.54 -5.22 -1.18
N ARG A 25 -20.85 -5.20 -0.92
CA ARG A 25 -21.66 -3.99 -1.01
C ARG A 25 -21.23 -2.89 -0.04
N ASP A 26 -20.60 -3.24 1.08
CA ASP A 26 -20.15 -2.26 2.07
C ASP A 26 -19.14 -1.26 1.47
N PHE A 27 -18.49 -1.63 0.37
CA PHE A 27 -17.48 -0.80 -0.28
C PHE A 27 -17.91 -0.27 -1.64
N GLU A 28 -19.17 -0.46 -2.02
CA GLU A 28 -19.66 -0.16 -3.36
C GLU A 28 -19.41 1.29 -3.81
N ASN A 29 -19.58 2.24 -2.90
CA ASN A 29 -19.39 3.65 -3.21
C ASN A 29 -18.02 4.18 -2.84
N ILE A 30 -17.12 3.32 -2.44
CA ILE A 30 -15.80 3.70 -1.92
C ILE A 30 -14.69 3.19 -2.81
N VAL A 31 -14.80 1.94 -3.26
CA VAL A 31 -13.73 1.27 -4.00
C VAL A 31 -14.02 1.31 -5.49
N GLU A 32 -13.04 1.75 -6.27
CA GLU A 32 -13.09 1.75 -7.73
C GLU A 32 -11.83 1.08 -8.28
N THR A 33 -12.01 0.36 -9.39
CA THR A 33 -10.90 -0.23 -10.13
C THR A 33 -10.39 0.77 -11.15
N LYS A 34 -9.08 0.99 -11.16
CA LYS A 34 -8.43 1.96 -12.04
C LYS A 34 -7.16 1.38 -12.64
N ASN A 35 -6.63 2.05 -13.63
CA ASN A 35 -5.29 1.77 -14.15
C ASN A 35 -4.31 2.70 -13.44
N LEU A 36 -3.63 2.19 -12.41
CA LEU A 36 -2.71 3.01 -11.62
C LEU A 36 -1.31 3.01 -12.25
N GLU A 37 -0.72 4.18 -12.34
CA GLU A 37 0.65 4.31 -12.84
C GLU A 37 1.67 3.87 -11.80
N ILE A 38 1.36 4.09 -10.52
CA ILE A 38 2.22 3.70 -9.39
C ILE A 38 1.36 3.08 -8.29
N GLY A 39 1.94 2.09 -7.60
CA GLY A 39 1.26 1.41 -6.52
C GLY A 39 0.15 0.50 -7.00
N ASP A 40 -0.36 -0.29 -6.09
CA ASP A 40 -1.45 -1.23 -6.37
C ASP A 40 -2.76 -0.79 -5.78
N ILE A 41 -2.71 -0.06 -4.67
CA ILE A 41 -3.90 0.52 -4.02
C ILE A 41 -3.54 1.93 -3.57
N ILE A 42 -4.42 2.89 -3.83
CA ILE A 42 -4.27 4.26 -3.33
C ILE A 42 -5.53 4.64 -2.59
N ILE A 43 -5.37 5.10 -1.36
CA ILE A 43 -6.49 5.58 -0.54
C ILE A 43 -6.50 7.09 -0.57
N TYR A 44 -7.64 7.64 -0.98
CA TYR A 44 -7.87 9.07 -1.05
C TYR A 44 -8.73 9.51 0.12
N ILE A 45 -8.37 10.62 0.72
CA ILE A 45 -9.16 11.26 1.78
C ILE A 45 -9.43 12.69 1.33
N ASN A 46 -10.71 13.03 1.22
CA ASN A 46 -11.15 14.33 0.72
C ASN A 46 -10.47 14.68 -0.62
N GLU A 47 -10.48 13.70 -1.53
CA GLU A 47 -9.95 13.82 -2.89
C GLU A 47 -8.43 13.93 -2.99
N LYS A 48 -7.72 13.82 -1.86
CA LYS A 48 -6.27 13.87 -1.83
C LYS A 48 -5.70 12.46 -1.69
N PRO A 49 -4.77 12.03 -2.54
CA PRO A 49 -4.11 10.74 -2.36
C PRO A 49 -3.31 10.77 -1.06
N THR A 50 -3.64 9.88 -0.13
CA THR A 50 -3.11 9.92 1.22
C THR A 50 -2.26 8.72 1.57
N ILE A 51 -2.66 7.52 1.15
CA ILE A 51 -1.92 6.29 1.43
C ILE A 51 -1.72 5.54 0.13
N LEU A 52 -0.50 5.08 -0.10
CA LEU A 52 -0.16 4.22 -1.24
C LEU A 52 0.28 2.87 -0.71
N ILE A 53 -0.28 1.81 -1.27
CA ILE A 53 0.09 0.45 -0.90
C ILE A 53 0.64 -0.25 -2.14
N GLU A 54 1.86 -0.77 -2.01
CA GLU A 54 2.49 -1.63 -3.00
C GLU A 54 2.42 -3.06 -2.46
N ARG A 55 1.61 -3.90 -3.11
CA ARG A 55 1.52 -5.31 -2.74
C ARG A 55 2.57 -6.08 -3.52
N LYS A 56 3.40 -6.83 -2.80
CA LYS A 56 4.48 -7.59 -3.40
C LYS A 56 4.50 -9.00 -2.81
N THR A 57 4.32 -10.02 -3.63
CA THR A 57 4.57 -11.38 -3.15
C THR A 57 6.06 -11.56 -2.92
N VAL A 58 6.41 -12.45 -1.99
CA VAL A 58 7.83 -12.73 -1.75
C VAL A 58 8.50 -13.26 -3.02
N LYS A 59 7.78 -14.03 -3.81
CA LYS A 59 8.25 -14.52 -5.11
C LYS A 59 8.60 -13.35 -6.05
N ASP A 60 7.72 -12.37 -6.17
CA ASP A 60 7.94 -11.21 -7.03
C ASP A 60 9.04 -10.31 -6.48
N LEU A 61 9.16 -10.22 -5.16
CA LEU A 61 10.26 -9.50 -4.53
C LEU A 61 11.59 -10.13 -4.92
N ALA A 62 11.70 -11.45 -4.81
CA ALA A 62 12.90 -12.18 -5.19
C ALA A 62 13.23 -11.96 -6.67
N SER A 63 12.24 -12.04 -7.56
CA SER A 63 12.43 -11.78 -8.99
C SER A 63 12.90 -10.36 -9.25
N SER A 64 12.31 -9.39 -8.56
CA SER A 64 12.68 -7.98 -8.75
C SER A 64 14.09 -7.68 -8.28
N ILE A 65 14.54 -8.35 -7.23
CA ILE A 65 15.92 -8.24 -6.74
C ILE A 65 16.87 -8.80 -7.79
N THR A 66 16.57 -9.98 -8.31
CA THR A 66 17.40 -10.65 -9.33
C THR A 66 17.50 -9.84 -10.62
N ASP A 67 16.38 -9.28 -11.07
CA ASP A 67 16.29 -8.53 -12.33
C ASP A 67 16.73 -7.07 -12.21
N GLY A 68 16.98 -6.60 -10.99
CA GLY A 68 17.33 -5.19 -10.77
C GLY A 68 16.15 -4.24 -10.88
N ARG A 69 14.92 -4.72 -10.97
CA ARG A 69 13.73 -3.88 -11.14
C ARG A 69 13.29 -3.19 -9.85
N LEU A 70 13.69 -3.73 -8.70
CA LEU A 70 13.23 -3.22 -7.40
C LEU A 70 13.61 -1.75 -7.20
N ARG A 71 14.82 -1.38 -7.57
CA ARG A 71 15.32 0.00 -7.45
C ARG A 71 14.48 0.97 -8.28
N GLU A 72 14.18 0.61 -9.51
CA GLU A 72 13.36 1.43 -10.39
C GLU A 72 11.94 1.59 -9.85
N GLN A 73 11.35 0.48 -9.38
CA GLN A 73 10.00 0.51 -8.80
C GLN A 73 9.95 1.45 -7.59
N LYS A 74 10.94 1.37 -6.72
CA LYS A 74 11.03 2.26 -5.55
C LYS A 74 11.23 3.71 -5.93
N PHE A 75 12.04 3.96 -6.95
CA PHE A 75 12.27 5.31 -7.46
C PHE A 75 10.95 5.94 -7.93
N ARG A 76 10.15 5.20 -8.69
CA ARG A 76 8.87 5.70 -9.19
C ARG A 76 7.91 6.03 -8.06
N ILE A 77 7.87 5.19 -7.04
CA ILE A 77 7.03 5.44 -5.86
C ILE A 77 7.52 6.66 -5.09
N SER A 78 8.83 6.83 -4.95
CA SER A 78 9.41 7.97 -4.24
C SER A 78 9.13 9.30 -4.95
N ALA A 79 8.90 9.26 -6.25
CA ALA A 79 8.58 10.44 -7.03
C ALA A 79 7.11 10.85 -6.92
N SER A 80 6.28 10.04 -6.25
CA SER A 80 4.86 10.37 -6.06
C SER A 80 4.69 11.51 -5.05
N SER A 81 3.50 12.12 -5.07
CA SER A 81 3.17 13.19 -4.12
C SER A 81 2.84 12.67 -2.72
N ILE A 82 2.76 11.36 -2.54
CA ILE A 82 2.40 10.76 -1.26
C ILE A 82 3.62 10.72 -0.35
N PRO A 83 3.52 11.24 0.88
CA PRO A 83 4.64 11.21 1.82
C PRO A 83 5.11 9.79 2.11
N LYS A 84 6.40 9.62 2.31
CA LYS A 84 6.98 8.30 2.56
C LYS A 84 6.37 7.61 3.79
N GLU A 85 5.95 8.36 4.79
CA GLU A 85 5.31 7.83 6.00
C GLU A 85 3.97 7.17 5.71
N LYS A 86 3.40 7.44 4.56
CA LYS A 86 2.09 6.92 4.13
C LYS A 86 2.22 5.88 3.02
N ILE A 87 3.42 5.40 2.77
CA ILE A 87 3.68 4.36 1.78
C ILE A 87 3.89 3.04 2.52
N ILE A 88 3.12 2.03 2.15
CA ILE A 88 3.14 0.71 2.78
C ILE A 88 3.49 -0.34 1.74
N TYR A 89 4.54 -1.11 2.01
CA TYR A 89 4.84 -2.33 1.27
C TYR A 89 4.15 -3.50 1.94
N LEU A 90 3.17 -4.04 1.28
CA LEU A 90 2.42 -5.20 1.75
C LEU A 90 3.09 -6.45 1.17
N ILE A 91 3.88 -7.11 2.00
CA ILE A 91 4.71 -8.24 1.57
C ILE A 91 4.00 -9.55 1.91
N GLU A 92 3.62 -10.27 0.88
CA GLU A 92 2.79 -11.45 0.99
C GLU A 92 3.58 -12.72 0.72
N GLY A 93 3.51 -13.70 1.62
CA GLY A 93 4.15 -14.99 1.50
C GLY A 93 5.22 -15.24 2.56
N GLU A 94 5.80 -16.44 2.52
CA GLU A 94 6.82 -16.87 3.48
C GLU A 94 8.22 -16.57 2.97
N LEU A 95 9.08 -16.06 3.83
CA LEU A 95 10.47 -15.78 3.48
C LEU A 95 11.33 -17.04 3.38
N ASP A 96 10.88 -18.11 4.01
CA ASP A 96 11.63 -19.37 4.08
C ASP A 96 11.42 -20.28 2.87
N GLU A 97 10.59 -19.87 1.93
CA GLU A 97 10.31 -20.67 0.74
C GLU A 97 11.58 -20.90 -0.09
N LYS A 98 11.88 -22.17 -0.34
CA LYS A 98 13.06 -22.55 -1.14
C LYS A 98 12.86 -22.31 -2.65
N LEU A 99 11.67 -21.85 -3.04
CA LEU A 99 11.27 -21.72 -4.45
C LEU A 99 11.63 -20.38 -5.09
N TYR A 100 12.36 -19.52 -4.38
CA TYR A 100 12.65 -18.18 -4.90
C TYR A 100 14.00 -18.11 -5.65
N GLY A 101 14.38 -19.19 -6.27
CA GLY A 101 15.57 -19.23 -7.11
C GLY A 101 16.85 -19.04 -6.30
N ARG A 102 17.66 -18.05 -6.71
CA ARG A 102 18.96 -17.77 -6.07
C ARG A 102 18.86 -16.84 -4.88
N VAL A 103 17.68 -16.33 -4.59
CA VAL A 103 17.50 -15.35 -3.52
C VAL A 103 17.16 -16.11 -2.24
N ASP A 104 18.04 -16.01 -1.26
CA ASP A 104 17.84 -16.66 0.02
C ASP A 104 17.09 -15.76 1.01
N LYS A 105 16.74 -16.34 2.15
CA LYS A 105 16.04 -15.63 3.21
C LYS A 105 16.80 -14.40 3.68
N LYS A 106 18.10 -14.51 3.82
CA LYS A 106 18.95 -13.41 4.28
C LYS A 106 18.89 -12.22 3.34
N THR A 107 18.93 -12.48 2.03
CA THR A 107 18.83 -11.44 1.01
C THR A 107 17.43 -10.79 1.04
N LEU A 108 16.39 -11.59 1.19
CA LEU A 108 15.02 -11.07 1.30
C LEU A 108 14.87 -10.19 2.53
N GLN A 109 15.36 -10.65 3.68
CA GLN A 109 15.32 -9.86 4.91
C GLN A 109 16.10 -8.56 4.75
N GLY A 110 17.27 -8.61 4.12
CA GLY A 110 18.07 -7.42 3.86
C GLY A 110 17.33 -6.41 3.00
N SER A 111 16.63 -6.88 1.99
CA SER A 111 15.80 -6.02 1.13
C SER A 111 14.68 -5.34 1.93
N LEU A 112 14.03 -6.07 2.83
CA LEU A 112 12.96 -5.51 3.66
C LEU A 112 13.53 -4.51 4.67
N ILE A 113 14.71 -4.78 5.23
CA ILE A 113 15.39 -3.83 6.12
C ILE A 113 15.69 -2.54 5.38
N ASN A 114 16.19 -2.64 4.15
CA ASN A 114 16.45 -1.46 3.32
C ASN A 114 15.16 -0.65 3.07
N THR A 115 14.07 -1.35 2.82
CA THR A 115 12.77 -0.70 2.61
C THR A 115 12.32 0.06 3.84
N MET A 116 12.48 -0.53 5.02
CA MET A 116 12.05 0.10 6.28
C MET A 116 12.98 1.20 6.75
N ILE A 117 14.27 0.98 6.68
CA ILE A 117 15.23 1.88 7.33
C ILE A 117 15.81 2.92 6.36
N ARG A 118 16.28 2.48 5.20
CA ARG A 118 16.85 3.39 4.21
C ARG A 118 15.76 4.22 3.50
N ASP A 119 14.72 3.53 3.04
CA ASP A 119 13.65 4.18 2.26
C ASP A 119 12.58 4.79 3.16
N ASP A 120 12.53 4.38 4.41
CA ASP A 120 11.59 4.85 5.42
C ASP A 120 10.13 4.58 5.04
N TYR A 121 9.89 3.44 4.41
CA TYR A 121 8.55 2.97 4.10
C TYR A 121 8.10 1.95 5.15
N LYS A 122 6.80 1.85 5.32
CA LYS A 122 6.25 0.84 6.22
C LYS A 122 6.17 -0.49 5.51
N VAL A 123 6.36 -1.57 6.27
CA VAL A 123 6.26 -2.93 5.75
C VAL A 123 5.26 -3.69 6.61
N TYR A 124 4.27 -4.28 5.96
CA TYR A 124 3.32 -5.17 6.62
C TYR A 124 3.38 -6.54 5.95
N ARG A 125 3.40 -7.60 6.74
CA ARG A 125 3.53 -8.97 6.25
C ARG A 125 2.22 -9.70 6.32
N THR A 126 1.87 -10.40 5.24
CA THR A 126 0.72 -11.30 5.19
C THR A 126 1.17 -12.65 4.62
N LYS A 127 0.43 -13.69 4.93
CA LYS A 127 0.80 -15.02 4.46
C LYS A 127 0.24 -15.38 3.08
N ASP A 128 -0.89 -14.79 2.71
CA ASP A 128 -1.60 -15.13 1.47
C ASP A 128 -2.51 -13.99 1.02
N PRO A 129 -3.11 -14.08 -0.20
CA PRO A 129 -4.00 -13.04 -0.70
C PRO A 129 -5.20 -12.75 0.21
N LYS A 130 -5.74 -13.76 0.86
CA LYS A 130 -6.89 -13.61 1.74
C LYS A 130 -6.54 -12.72 2.94
N GLU A 131 -5.38 -12.95 3.54
CA GLU A 131 -4.91 -12.13 4.66
C GLU A 131 -4.62 -10.71 4.21
N SER A 132 -4.09 -10.54 2.99
CA SER A 132 -3.87 -9.22 2.43
C SER A 132 -5.17 -8.44 2.27
N VAL A 133 -6.22 -9.10 1.79
CA VAL A 133 -7.55 -8.49 1.68
C VAL A 133 -8.06 -8.10 3.07
N TYR A 134 -7.91 -8.97 4.06
CA TYR A 134 -8.36 -8.66 5.41
C TYR A 134 -7.65 -7.45 6.00
N PHE A 135 -6.35 -7.33 5.73
CA PHE A 135 -5.60 -6.14 6.14
C PHE A 135 -6.19 -4.87 5.50
N LEU A 136 -6.45 -4.91 4.20
CA LEU A 136 -7.01 -3.77 3.48
C LEU A 136 -8.40 -3.39 4.00
N VAL A 137 -9.25 -4.38 4.23
CA VAL A 137 -10.59 -4.14 4.78
C VAL A 137 -10.49 -3.45 6.14
N ARG A 138 -9.63 -3.94 7.03
CA ARG A 138 -9.46 -3.36 8.36
C ARG A 138 -8.88 -1.96 8.29
N LEU A 139 -7.92 -1.74 7.40
CA LEU A 139 -7.33 -0.42 7.21
C LEU A 139 -8.38 0.59 6.73
N ILE A 140 -9.14 0.23 5.71
CA ILE A 140 -10.17 1.11 5.15
C ILE A 140 -11.23 1.41 6.20
N ASN A 141 -11.71 0.40 6.91
CA ASN A 141 -12.73 0.60 7.94
C ASN A 141 -12.22 1.44 9.11
N LYS A 142 -10.97 1.24 9.50
CA LYS A 142 -10.38 2.05 10.56
C LYS A 142 -10.28 3.51 10.16
N ILE A 143 -9.89 3.79 8.92
CA ILE A 143 -9.85 5.16 8.41
C ILE A 143 -11.24 5.78 8.39
N ARG A 144 -12.25 5.02 7.93
CA ARG A 144 -13.63 5.49 7.87
C ARG A 144 -14.20 5.81 9.24
N ASN A 145 -13.85 5.01 10.25
CA ASN A 145 -14.46 5.10 11.57
C ASN A 145 -13.68 5.97 12.55
N ASP A 146 -12.35 5.95 12.49
CA ASP A 146 -11.50 6.65 13.46
C ASP A 146 -10.93 7.97 12.93
N LYS A 147 -11.05 8.22 11.67
CA LYS A 147 -10.75 9.49 10.98
C LYS A 147 -9.61 10.31 11.59
N SER A 148 -9.94 11.33 12.36
CA SER A 148 -8.97 12.28 12.91
C SER A 148 -7.95 11.67 13.87
N LYS A 149 -8.21 10.50 14.42
CA LYS A 149 -7.26 9.83 15.31
C LYS A 149 -6.18 9.10 14.54
N LEU A 150 -6.53 8.58 13.36
CA LEU A 150 -5.61 7.80 12.55
C LEU A 150 -4.84 8.66 11.56
N ILE A 151 -5.53 9.58 10.88
CA ILE A 151 -4.94 10.44 9.86
C ILE A 151 -5.01 11.88 10.34
N LYS A 152 -3.86 12.50 10.53
CA LYS A 152 -3.80 13.91 10.90
C LYS A 152 -3.98 14.78 9.66
N ILE A 153 -4.84 15.79 9.79
CA ILE A 153 -5.09 16.75 8.71
C ILE A 153 -4.15 17.94 8.91
N GLU A 154 -2.88 17.70 8.79
CA GLU A 154 -1.85 18.73 9.03
C GLU A 154 -1.91 19.86 8.03
N ASN A 155 -2.26 19.56 6.78
CA ASN A 155 -2.33 20.58 5.73
C ASN A 155 -3.39 21.64 6.01
N VAL A 156 -4.49 21.29 6.65
CA VAL A 156 -5.54 22.23 7.00
C VAL A 156 -5.03 23.19 8.08
N LYS A 157 -4.30 22.65 9.06
CA LYS A 157 -3.72 23.46 10.13
C LYS A 157 -2.67 24.42 9.61
N GLU A 158 -1.88 24.00 8.64
CA GLU A 158 -0.88 24.87 8.02
C GLU A 158 -1.52 26.03 7.29
N GLU A 159 -2.58 25.78 6.55
CA GLU A 159 -3.32 26.83 5.87
C GLU A 159 -3.94 27.83 6.85
N ASP A 160 -4.48 27.34 7.96
CA ASP A 160 -5.06 28.18 9.00
C ASP A 160 -4.01 29.05 9.67
N LYS A 161 -2.79 28.55 9.82
CA LYS A 161 -1.69 29.32 10.41
C LYS A 161 -1.22 30.45 9.55
N ILE A 162 -1.31 30.30 8.23
CA ILE A 162 -0.87 31.32 7.27
C ILE A 162 -1.83 32.50 7.25
N ARG A 163 -3.05 32.27 7.62
CA ARG A 163 -4.09 33.30 7.67
C ARG A 163 -4.04 34.10 8.95
#